data_d5b35d04cdc6aec866f763f4ccb30638
#
_entry.id   d5b35d04cdc6aec866f763f4ccb30638
#
_cell.length_a   1.000
_cell.length_b   1.000
_cell.length_c   1.000
_cell.angle_alpha   90.00
_cell.angle_beta   90.00
_cell.angle_gamma   90.00
#
_symmetry.space_group_name_H-M   'P 1'
#
loop_
_entity.id
_entity.type
_entity.pdbx_description
1 polymer ?
#
loop_
_entity_poly.entity_id
_entity_poly.type
_entity_poly.pdbx_seq_one_letter_code
_entity_poly.pdbx_strand_id
1 'polypeptide(L)'
;SQHGSPEGLFVALTGLWIRRRNFFLGRWIRHGGYWPDPKLRLFRKDAAKFEDRAVHEDAKLLSGNAGELKNALVHHSYPTLSDYIDHINRYSSLGAEMVGAKGRGFSVLNIVVRPLATFVYNYFLRLGFLDGREGLLLHLYHAVYVSWKYAKAWELGRGKQAGGRTT
;
A
#
# COMPACT_ATOMS: atom_id res chain seq x y z
N SER A 1 40.74 16.26 -22.96
CA SER A 1 40.34 15.38 -21.85
C SER A 1 39.59 16.21 -20.81
N GLN A 2 38.27 16.28 -20.91
CA GLN A 2 37.45 16.90 -19.87
C GLN A 2 36.83 15.77 -19.04
N HIS A 3 37.40 15.53 -17.88
CA HIS A 3 36.76 14.73 -16.83
C HIS A 3 35.61 15.56 -16.26
N GLY A 4 34.39 15.22 -16.64
CA GLY A 4 33.19 15.76 -16.01
C GLY A 4 33.16 15.34 -14.56
N SER A 5 33.30 16.29 -13.65
CA SER A 5 33.23 16.06 -12.21
C SER A 5 31.87 15.47 -11.85
N PRO A 6 31.80 14.47 -10.94
CA PRO A 6 30.55 13.85 -10.50
C PRO A 6 29.62 14.84 -9.78
N GLU A 7 30.08 16.03 -9.45
CA GLU A 7 29.30 17.07 -8.78
C GLU A 7 28.14 17.60 -9.63
N GLY A 8 28.24 17.63 -10.96
CA GLY A 8 27.17 18.12 -11.84
C GLY A 8 25.92 17.23 -11.88
N LEU A 9 26.06 15.92 -11.55
CA LEU A 9 24.95 14.97 -11.59
C LEU A 9 24.07 15.09 -10.33
N PHE A 10 24.68 15.42 -9.18
CA PHE A 10 23.95 15.55 -7.92
C PHE A 10 23.18 16.88 -7.80
N VAL A 11 23.61 17.94 -8.48
CA VAL A 11 22.93 19.23 -8.47
C VAL A 11 21.59 19.17 -9.24
N ALA A 12 21.44 18.26 -10.17
CA ALA A 12 20.23 18.12 -11.00
C ALA A 12 19.13 17.25 -10.33
N LEU A 13 19.46 16.45 -9.31
CA LEU A 13 18.49 15.56 -8.67
C LEU A 13 17.83 16.26 -7.48
N THR A 14 16.52 16.28 -7.48
CA THR A 14 15.68 16.83 -6.41
C THR A 14 15.09 15.77 -5.50
N GLY A 15 15.15 14.49 -5.91
CA GLY A 15 14.70 13.36 -5.13
C GLY A 15 15.38 12.05 -5.50
N LEU A 16 15.27 11.06 -4.60
CA LEU A 16 15.81 9.72 -4.80
C LEU A 16 14.77 8.68 -4.38
N TRP A 17 14.49 7.78 -5.32
CA TRP A 17 13.69 6.59 -5.08
C TRP A 17 14.56 5.50 -4.48
N ILE A 18 14.03 4.82 -3.47
CA ILE A 18 14.69 3.70 -2.82
C ILE A 18 13.74 2.51 -2.84
N ARG A 19 14.18 1.38 -3.38
CA ARG A 19 13.41 0.13 -3.34
C ARG A 19 13.36 -0.39 -1.92
N ARG A 20 12.24 -1.04 -1.53
CA ARG A 20 12.10 -1.69 -0.22
C ARG A 20 12.01 -3.19 -0.38
N ARG A 21 12.79 -3.91 0.43
CA ARG A 21 12.63 -5.35 0.64
C ARG A 21 11.67 -5.54 1.80
N ASN A 22 10.40 -5.82 1.49
CA ASN A 22 9.37 -5.99 2.50
C ASN A 22 9.45 -7.40 3.09
N PHE A 23 9.61 -7.49 4.41
CA PHE A 23 9.64 -8.74 5.15
C PHE A 23 8.29 -8.95 5.86
N PHE A 24 7.74 -10.15 5.69
CA PHE A 24 6.53 -10.60 6.36
C PHE A 24 6.83 -11.92 7.08
N LEU A 25 6.59 -11.98 8.39
CA LEU A 25 6.90 -13.13 9.25
C LEU A 25 8.35 -13.63 9.08
N GLY A 26 9.30 -12.71 8.95
CA GLY A 26 10.72 -13.02 8.76
C GLY A 26 11.14 -13.38 7.33
N ARG A 27 10.22 -13.52 6.37
CA ARG A 27 10.51 -13.82 4.97
C ARG A 27 10.47 -12.57 4.10
N TRP A 28 11.46 -12.40 3.23
CA TRP A 28 11.40 -11.40 2.17
C TRP A 28 10.37 -11.79 1.10
N ILE A 29 9.34 -10.98 0.93
CA ILE A 29 8.30 -11.16 -0.09
C ILE A 29 8.77 -10.55 -1.41
N ARG A 30 8.88 -11.38 -2.43
CA ARG A 30 9.40 -11.00 -3.76
C ARG A 30 8.31 -10.87 -4.82
N HIS A 31 7.20 -11.57 -4.64
CA HIS A 31 6.15 -11.72 -5.63
C HIS A 31 4.86 -11.04 -5.17
N GLY A 32 3.76 -11.25 -5.88
CA GLY A 32 2.48 -10.67 -5.51
C GLY A 32 2.42 -9.13 -5.59
N GLY A 33 3.46 -8.50 -6.15
CA GLY A 33 3.55 -7.04 -6.27
C GLY A 33 4.22 -6.33 -5.09
N TYR A 34 4.91 -7.07 -4.24
CA TYR A 34 5.65 -6.52 -3.11
C TYR A 34 7.09 -6.15 -3.44
N TRP A 35 7.59 -6.57 -4.61
CA TRP A 35 8.90 -6.19 -5.11
C TRP A 35 8.84 -5.88 -6.61
N PRO A 36 9.61 -4.88 -7.09
CA PRO A 36 10.20 -3.78 -6.31
C PRO A 36 9.10 -2.87 -5.75
N ASP A 37 9.33 -2.29 -4.58
CA ASP A 37 8.43 -1.33 -3.94
C ASP A 37 9.20 -0.01 -3.78
N PRO A 38 9.34 0.79 -4.85
CA PRO A 38 10.08 2.04 -4.81
C PRO A 38 9.32 3.08 -4.01
N LYS A 39 10.02 3.76 -3.11
CA LYS A 39 9.50 4.88 -2.32
C LYS A 39 10.41 6.08 -2.45
N LEU A 40 9.83 7.25 -2.66
CA LEU A 40 10.56 8.52 -2.59
C LEU A 40 10.89 8.79 -1.12
N ARG A 41 12.19 8.71 -0.75
CA ARG A 41 12.62 8.81 0.65
C ARG A 41 13.58 9.95 0.92
N LEU A 42 14.35 10.34 -0.06
CA LEU A 42 15.23 11.48 0.02
C LEU A 42 14.78 12.51 -1.01
N PHE A 43 14.54 13.73 -0.58
CA PHE A 43 14.14 14.82 -1.47
C PHE A 43 14.44 16.17 -0.82
N ARG A 44 14.62 17.17 -1.65
CA ARG A 44 14.76 18.56 -1.18
C ARG A 44 13.43 19.01 -0.58
N LYS A 45 13.50 19.76 0.51
CA LYS A 45 12.34 20.18 1.31
C LYS A 45 11.21 20.82 0.49
N ASP A 46 11.57 21.59 -0.51
CA ASP A 46 10.68 22.37 -1.38
C ASP A 46 10.29 21.63 -2.68
N ALA A 47 10.93 20.49 -2.97
CA ALA A 47 10.74 19.75 -4.20
C ALA A 47 9.74 18.58 -4.09
N ALA A 48 9.26 18.24 -2.91
CA ALA A 48 8.29 17.18 -2.70
C ALA A 48 7.31 17.51 -1.59
N LYS A 49 6.11 16.93 -1.69
CA LYS A 49 5.04 17.04 -0.70
C LYS A 49 4.48 15.65 -0.39
N PHE A 50 4.18 15.39 0.87
CA PHE A 50 3.39 14.23 1.25
C PHE A 50 1.94 14.40 0.78
N GLU A 51 1.37 13.35 0.20
CA GLU A 51 -0.06 13.35 -0.10
C GLU A 51 -0.84 13.26 1.21
N ASP A 52 -1.81 14.16 1.36
CA ASP A 52 -2.74 14.15 2.49
C ASP A 52 -3.79 13.04 2.29
N ARG A 53 -3.34 11.81 2.43
CA ARG A 53 -4.20 10.61 2.31
C ARG A 53 -4.18 9.84 3.62
N ALA A 54 -5.35 9.56 4.15
CA ALA A 54 -5.53 8.82 5.40
C ALA A 54 -4.91 7.40 5.39
N VAL A 55 -4.60 6.84 4.23
CA VAL A 55 -4.17 5.42 4.09
C VAL A 55 -2.77 5.25 3.53
N HIS A 56 -2.24 6.19 2.76
CA HIS A 56 -0.90 6.09 2.16
C HIS A 56 -0.23 7.46 2.14
N GLU A 57 0.69 7.67 3.07
CA GLU A 57 1.59 8.82 3.07
C GLU A 57 2.74 8.60 2.09
N ASP A 58 2.48 8.72 0.81
CA ASP A 58 3.52 8.70 -0.21
C ASP A 58 3.93 10.14 -0.55
N ALA A 59 5.24 10.40 -0.54
CA ALA A 59 5.77 11.66 -1.01
C ALA A 59 5.69 11.73 -2.54
N LYS A 60 5.21 12.85 -3.07
CA LYS A 60 5.22 13.16 -4.49
C LYS A 60 6.21 14.26 -4.80
N LEU A 61 7.00 14.07 -5.84
CA LEU A 61 7.87 15.11 -6.37
C LEU A 61 6.99 16.17 -7.05
N LEU A 62 7.21 17.43 -6.68
CA LEU A 62 6.50 18.59 -7.23
C LEU A 62 7.27 19.20 -8.40
N SER A 63 8.61 19.12 -8.36
CA SER A 63 9.50 19.72 -9.36
C SER A 63 10.84 18.99 -9.42
N GLY A 64 11.52 19.08 -10.57
CA GLY A 64 12.84 18.54 -10.81
C GLY A 64 12.84 17.04 -11.13
N ASN A 65 14.02 16.42 -11.04
CA ASN A 65 14.25 15.03 -11.44
C ASN A 65 14.54 14.16 -10.21
N ALA A 66 14.05 12.91 -10.23
CA ALA A 66 14.39 11.90 -9.23
C ALA A 66 15.29 10.82 -9.82
N GLY A 67 16.34 10.47 -9.09
CA GLY A 67 17.17 9.30 -9.35
C GLY A 67 16.69 8.09 -8.57
N GLU A 68 17.31 6.95 -8.79
CA GLU A 68 17.04 5.71 -8.06
C GLU A 68 18.33 5.18 -7.41
N LEU A 69 18.27 4.85 -6.13
CA LEU A 69 19.38 4.19 -5.44
C LEU A 69 19.43 2.71 -5.81
N LYS A 70 20.66 2.20 -6.07
CA LYS A 70 20.90 0.79 -6.40
C LYS A 70 20.57 -0.14 -5.25
N ASN A 71 20.90 0.26 -4.02
CA ASN A 71 20.67 -0.53 -2.82
C ASN A 71 19.25 -0.36 -2.30
N ALA A 72 18.65 -1.46 -1.84
CA ALA A 72 17.32 -1.46 -1.28
C ALA A 72 17.34 -1.36 0.24
N LEU A 73 16.35 -0.68 0.82
CA LEU A 73 16.09 -0.70 2.26
C LEU A 73 15.44 -2.01 2.68
N VAL A 74 15.91 -2.58 3.77
CA VAL A 74 15.23 -3.67 4.45
C VAL A 74 14.08 -3.08 5.29
N HIS A 75 12.87 -3.60 5.09
CA HIS A 75 11.67 -3.15 5.78
C HIS A 75 10.96 -4.34 6.41
N HIS A 76 11.08 -4.47 7.72
CA HIS A 76 10.34 -5.46 8.51
C HIS A 76 8.91 -4.96 8.71
N SER A 77 8.05 -5.23 7.71
CA SER A 77 6.69 -4.68 7.68
C SER A 77 5.83 -5.23 8.80
N TYR A 78 5.86 -6.56 8.97
CA TYR A 78 5.03 -7.27 9.95
C TYR A 78 5.80 -8.47 10.52
N PRO A 79 6.41 -8.30 11.69
CA PRO A 79 7.14 -9.39 12.38
C PRO A 79 6.22 -10.53 12.81
N THR A 80 5.00 -10.22 13.22
CA THR A 80 3.98 -11.19 13.64
C THR A 80 2.70 -11.11 12.82
N LEU A 81 1.91 -12.18 12.86
CA LEU A 81 0.61 -12.19 12.23
C LEU A 81 -0.38 -11.24 12.94
N SER A 82 -0.26 -11.10 14.26
CA SER A 82 -1.07 -10.14 15.03
C SER A 82 -0.86 -8.71 14.58
N ASP A 83 0.40 -8.28 14.41
CA ASP A 83 0.73 -6.94 13.90
C ASP A 83 0.09 -6.69 12.53
N TYR A 84 0.07 -7.73 11.68
CA TYR A 84 -0.55 -7.62 10.37
C TYR A 84 -2.08 -7.54 10.44
N ILE A 85 -2.71 -8.35 11.29
CA ILE A 85 -4.16 -8.32 11.50
C ILE A 85 -4.61 -6.96 12.04
N ASP A 86 -3.92 -6.42 13.03
CA ASP A 86 -4.20 -5.10 13.58
C ASP A 86 -4.05 -4.00 12.52
N HIS A 87 -3.01 -4.10 11.71
CA HIS A 87 -2.80 -3.18 10.60
C HIS A 87 -3.96 -3.24 9.60
N ILE A 88 -4.31 -4.42 9.08
CA ILE A 88 -5.39 -4.54 8.08
C ILE A 88 -6.76 -4.17 8.68
N ASN A 89 -6.97 -4.41 9.97
CA ASN A 89 -8.19 -3.98 10.66
C ASN A 89 -8.30 -2.45 10.67
N ARG A 90 -7.25 -1.75 11.11
CA ARG A 90 -7.20 -0.28 11.12
C ARG A 90 -7.34 0.30 9.70
N TYR A 91 -6.55 -0.21 8.75
CA TYR A 91 -6.57 0.32 7.38
C TYR A 91 -7.84 -0.01 6.60
N SER A 92 -8.53 -1.12 6.92
CA SER A 92 -9.84 -1.39 6.34
C SER A 92 -10.91 -0.41 6.85
N SER A 93 -10.80 0.09 8.09
CA SER A 93 -11.69 1.14 8.62
C SER A 93 -11.46 2.48 7.91
N LEU A 94 -10.20 2.93 7.80
CA LEU A 94 -9.87 4.14 7.05
C LEU A 94 -10.29 4.04 5.57
N GLY A 95 -10.06 2.89 4.95
CA GLY A 95 -10.49 2.63 3.57
C GLY A 95 -12.01 2.59 3.41
N ALA A 96 -12.75 2.17 4.45
CA ALA A 96 -14.20 2.15 4.47
C ALA A 96 -14.81 3.55 4.42
N GLU A 97 -14.23 4.50 5.15
CA GLU A 97 -14.64 5.92 5.11
C GLU A 97 -14.50 6.49 3.70
N MET A 98 -13.37 6.23 3.03
CA MET A 98 -13.11 6.69 1.66
C MET A 98 -14.08 6.07 0.63
N VAL A 99 -14.45 4.79 0.81
CA VAL A 99 -15.37 4.06 -0.06
C VAL A 99 -16.80 4.53 0.19
N GLY A 100 -17.18 4.69 1.46
CA GLY A 100 -18.49 5.19 1.88
C GLY A 100 -18.78 6.60 1.36
N ALA A 101 -17.80 7.50 1.39
CA ALA A 101 -17.90 8.84 0.82
C ALA A 101 -18.20 8.85 -0.69
N LYS A 102 -17.83 7.76 -1.41
CA LYS A 102 -18.14 7.58 -2.84
C LYS A 102 -19.47 6.86 -3.12
N GLY A 103 -20.33 6.69 -2.11
CA GLY A 103 -21.62 6.02 -2.23
C GLY A 103 -21.53 4.51 -2.54
N ARG A 104 -20.38 3.90 -2.40
CA ARG A 104 -20.18 2.46 -2.65
C ARG A 104 -20.49 1.68 -1.39
N GLY A 105 -21.70 1.17 -1.30
CA GLY A 105 -22.18 0.38 -0.18
C GLY A 105 -22.05 -1.14 -0.37
N PHE A 106 -22.94 -1.87 0.28
CA PHE A 106 -23.02 -3.33 0.23
C PHE A 106 -23.23 -3.82 -1.20
N SER A 107 -22.38 -4.78 -1.59
CA SER A 107 -22.54 -5.53 -2.82
C SER A 107 -21.81 -6.86 -2.66
N VAL A 108 -22.42 -7.96 -3.00
CA VAL A 108 -21.79 -9.29 -3.04
C VAL A 108 -20.55 -9.26 -3.92
N LEU A 109 -20.58 -8.52 -5.01
CA LEU A 109 -19.42 -8.32 -5.89
C LEU A 109 -18.24 -7.72 -5.13
N ASN A 110 -18.45 -6.72 -4.29
CA ASN A 110 -17.39 -6.04 -3.54
C ASN A 110 -16.90 -6.84 -2.33
N ILE A 111 -17.80 -7.59 -1.67
CA ILE A 111 -17.47 -8.28 -0.41
C ILE A 111 -16.93 -9.68 -0.65
N VAL A 112 -17.32 -10.34 -1.74
CA VAL A 112 -16.94 -11.72 -2.05
C VAL A 112 -16.08 -11.81 -3.32
N VAL A 113 -16.63 -11.36 -4.46
CA VAL A 113 -15.98 -11.58 -5.75
C VAL A 113 -14.68 -10.79 -5.88
N ARG A 114 -14.68 -9.53 -5.48
CA ARG A 114 -13.48 -8.69 -5.56
C ARG A 114 -12.32 -9.18 -4.67
N PRO A 115 -12.53 -9.56 -3.40
CA PRO A 115 -11.50 -10.20 -2.58
C PRO A 115 -10.95 -11.48 -3.20
N LEU A 116 -11.83 -12.35 -3.69
CA LEU A 116 -11.43 -13.59 -4.35
C LEU A 116 -10.58 -13.31 -5.61
N ALA A 117 -11.03 -12.40 -6.46
CA ALA A 117 -10.28 -11.97 -7.64
C ALA A 117 -8.92 -11.35 -7.26
N THR A 118 -8.86 -10.56 -6.17
CA THR A 118 -7.62 -9.99 -5.65
C THR A 118 -6.65 -11.10 -5.19
N PHE A 119 -7.17 -12.11 -4.49
CA PHE A 119 -6.36 -13.26 -4.08
C PHE A 119 -5.82 -14.02 -5.28
N VAL A 120 -6.70 -14.42 -6.22
CA VAL A 120 -6.30 -15.15 -7.44
C VAL A 120 -5.26 -14.36 -8.22
N TYR A 121 -5.48 -13.07 -8.42
CA TYR A 121 -4.56 -12.21 -9.16
C TYR A 121 -3.18 -12.14 -8.49
N ASN A 122 -3.12 -11.82 -7.19
CA ASN A 122 -1.84 -11.64 -6.51
C ASN A 122 -1.12 -12.96 -6.25
N TYR A 123 -1.85 -14.00 -5.84
CA TYR A 123 -1.27 -15.28 -5.48
C TYR A 123 -0.85 -16.11 -6.70
N PHE A 124 -1.71 -16.20 -7.72
CA PHE A 124 -1.42 -17.00 -8.90
C PHE A 124 -0.81 -16.17 -10.04
N LEU A 125 -1.46 -15.10 -10.50
CA LEU A 125 -1.01 -14.37 -11.68
C LEU A 125 0.24 -13.53 -11.42
N ARG A 126 0.42 -13.03 -10.20
CA ARG A 126 1.64 -12.32 -9.77
C ARG A 126 2.62 -13.21 -9.01
N LEU A 127 2.46 -14.53 -9.11
CA LEU A 127 3.36 -15.54 -8.59
C LEU A 127 3.58 -15.49 -7.06
N GLY A 128 2.62 -14.97 -6.29
CA GLY A 128 2.72 -14.88 -4.83
C GLY A 128 2.91 -16.24 -4.14
N PHE A 129 2.53 -17.36 -4.79
CA PHE A 129 2.76 -18.71 -4.29
C PHE A 129 4.25 -19.09 -4.19
N LEU A 130 5.13 -18.42 -4.94
CA LEU A 130 6.57 -18.63 -4.86
C LEU A 130 7.18 -18.10 -3.54
N ASP A 131 6.46 -17.25 -2.83
CA ASP A 131 6.86 -16.78 -1.49
C ASP A 131 6.43 -17.74 -0.37
N GLY A 132 6.02 -18.97 -0.72
CA GLY A 132 5.75 -20.04 0.22
C GLY A 132 4.53 -19.79 1.12
N ARG A 133 4.60 -20.27 2.38
CA ARG A 133 3.51 -20.14 3.36
C ARG A 133 3.22 -18.69 3.71
N GLU A 134 4.26 -17.88 3.82
CA GLU A 134 4.16 -16.45 4.10
C GLU A 134 3.45 -15.72 2.97
N GLY A 135 3.74 -16.06 1.70
CA GLY A 135 3.03 -15.56 0.53
C GLY A 135 1.55 -15.93 0.56
N LEU A 136 1.21 -17.19 0.91
CA LEU A 136 -0.19 -17.62 1.05
C LEU A 136 -0.92 -16.79 2.11
N LEU A 137 -0.37 -16.69 3.32
CA LEU A 137 -0.98 -15.95 4.42
C LEU A 137 -1.16 -14.46 4.06
N LEU A 138 -0.12 -13.85 3.50
CA LEU A 138 -0.15 -12.44 3.12
C LEU A 138 -1.27 -12.14 2.11
N HIS A 139 -1.39 -12.93 1.04
CA HIS A 139 -2.39 -12.69 0.00
C HIS A 139 -3.80 -13.07 0.44
N LEU A 140 -3.95 -14.11 1.27
CA LEU A 140 -5.22 -14.49 1.87
C LEU A 140 -5.76 -13.37 2.77
N TYR A 141 -4.95 -12.90 3.72
CA TYR A 141 -5.36 -11.81 4.62
C TYR A 141 -5.50 -10.47 3.90
N HIS A 142 -4.75 -10.24 2.82
CA HIS A 142 -5.00 -9.07 1.97
C HIS A 142 -6.38 -9.13 1.30
N ALA A 143 -6.83 -10.30 0.87
CA ALA A 143 -8.19 -10.48 0.35
C ALA A 143 -9.24 -10.21 1.45
N VAL A 144 -9.01 -10.70 2.68
CA VAL A 144 -9.86 -10.38 3.85
C VAL A 144 -9.91 -8.88 4.09
N TYR A 145 -8.78 -8.16 4.04
CA TYR A 145 -8.73 -6.70 4.11
C TYR A 145 -9.65 -6.04 3.08
N VAL A 146 -9.62 -6.51 1.83
CA VAL A 146 -10.49 -5.98 0.76
C VAL A 146 -11.96 -6.20 1.10
N SER A 147 -12.33 -7.38 1.60
CA SER A 147 -13.70 -7.68 2.05
C SER A 147 -14.14 -6.77 3.20
N TRP A 148 -13.32 -6.68 4.26
CA TRP A 148 -13.62 -5.85 5.45
C TRP A 148 -13.83 -4.39 5.10
N LYS A 149 -13.03 -3.83 4.19
CA LYS A 149 -13.18 -2.45 3.74
C LYS A 149 -14.59 -2.14 3.22
N TYR A 150 -15.16 -3.04 2.41
CA TYR A 150 -16.50 -2.85 1.86
C TYR A 150 -17.60 -3.19 2.85
N ALA A 151 -17.40 -4.20 3.71
CA ALA A 151 -18.34 -4.53 4.78
C ALA A 151 -18.47 -3.38 5.79
N LYS A 152 -17.34 -2.83 6.24
CA LYS A 152 -17.32 -1.66 7.15
C LYS A 152 -17.91 -0.40 6.50
N ALA A 153 -17.67 -0.18 5.19
CA ALA A 153 -18.28 0.93 4.46
C ALA A 153 -19.83 0.83 4.44
N TRP A 154 -20.37 -0.37 4.29
CA TRP A 154 -21.80 -0.62 4.38
C TRP A 154 -22.33 -0.37 5.80
N GLU A 155 -21.64 -0.87 6.84
CA GLU A 155 -22.01 -0.66 8.23
C GLU A 155 -22.11 0.84 8.56
N LEU A 156 -21.10 1.62 8.18
CA LEU A 156 -21.09 3.08 8.34
C LEU A 156 -22.28 3.78 7.64
N GLY A 157 -22.66 3.29 6.45
CA GLY A 157 -23.81 3.80 5.70
C GLY A 157 -25.14 3.55 6.42
N ARG A 158 -25.30 2.41 7.07
CA ARG A 158 -26.51 2.08 7.86
C ARG A 158 -26.63 2.96 9.10
N GLY A 159 -25.53 3.21 9.81
CA GLY A 159 -25.54 4.08 10.99
C GLY A 159 -26.02 5.49 10.69
N LYS A 160 -25.61 6.04 9.54
CA LYS A 160 -26.06 7.38 9.09
C LYS A 160 -27.57 7.43 8.75
N GLN A 161 -28.13 6.36 8.19
CA GLN A 161 -29.55 6.27 7.86
C GLN A 161 -30.43 6.10 9.11
N ALA A 162 -29.96 5.41 10.14
CA ALA A 162 -30.67 5.23 11.40
C ALA A 162 -30.70 6.53 12.22
N GLY A 163 -29.62 7.31 12.26
CA GLY A 163 -29.55 8.58 12.96
C GLY A 163 -30.35 9.74 12.32
N GLY A 164 -30.66 9.65 11.02
CA GLY A 164 -31.46 10.64 10.30
C GLY A 164 -32.99 10.45 10.39
N ARG A 165 -33.48 9.40 11.06
CA ARG A 165 -34.92 9.13 11.25
C ARG A 165 -35.47 9.56 12.61
N THR A 166 -34.69 10.20 13.45
CA THR A 166 -35.04 10.61 14.81
C THR A 166 -35.15 12.14 14.98
N THR A 167 -35.51 12.86 13.92
CA THR A 167 -35.87 14.30 14.00
C THR A 167 -37.24 14.53 13.41
#